data_cb59094d1d42a93029ad6f2a4f4537f0
#
_entry.id   cb59094d1d42a93029ad6f2a4f4537f0
#
_cell.length_a   1.000
_cell.length_b   1.000
_cell.length_c   1.000
_cell.angle_alpha   90.00
_cell.angle_beta   90.00
_cell.angle_gamma   90.00
#
_symmetry.space_group_name_H-M   'P 1'
#
loop_
_entity.id
_entity.type
_entity.pdbx_description
1 polymer ?
#
loop_
_entity_poly.entity_id
_entity_poly.type
_entity_poly.pdbx_seq_one_letter_code
_entity_poly.pdbx_strand_id
1 'polypeptide(L)'
;MRFFVVAGVAVAGLFLAGCTGLELPALGAAAISAGAGSVVKAGTEYTLTGTAYRTFSLSLEDLASTVRHTLERLELPVTAAAAHGTRLDFTAEGIGRSVRMELTPISPGLTRLKVSVKQGLIRNDRATTSEIIGQIEREVDKIPPATATR
;
A
#
# COMPACT_ATOMS: atom_id res chain seq x y z
N MET A 1 -36.97 -32.23 53.73
CA MET A 1 -37.78 -31.02 53.55
C MET A 1 -37.20 -30.20 52.40
N ARG A 2 -38.01 -30.07 51.34
CA ARG A 2 -38.02 -29.00 50.33
C ARG A 2 -36.74 -28.89 49.47
N PHE A 3 -36.72 -29.50 48.26
CA PHE A 3 -37.18 -29.03 46.96
C PHE A 3 -36.76 -27.61 46.66
N PHE A 4 -35.83 -27.44 45.75
CA PHE A 4 -36.00 -26.51 44.65
C PHE A 4 -35.23 -26.98 43.42
N VAL A 5 -35.97 -27.33 42.42
CA VAL A 5 -35.65 -27.48 41.03
C VAL A 5 -35.53 -26.09 40.44
N VAL A 6 -34.46 -25.76 39.73
CA VAL A 6 -34.42 -24.69 38.75
C VAL A 6 -33.54 -25.17 37.62
N ALA A 7 -34.11 -25.71 36.65
CA ALA A 7 -34.40 -25.23 35.33
C ALA A 7 -33.12 -24.74 34.57
N GLY A 8 -32.64 -25.69 33.77
CA GLY A 8 -31.67 -25.40 32.71
C GLY A 8 -32.32 -24.51 31.62
N VAL A 9 -31.65 -23.44 31.31
CA VAL A 9 -31.92 -22.71 30.05
C VAL A 9 -30.76 -23.02 29.10
N ALA A 10 -31.00 -24.03 28.27
CA ALA A 10 -30.23 -24.25 27.07
C ALA A 10 -30.59 -23.17 26.08
N VAL A 11 -29.75 -22.14 25.95
CA VAL A 11 -29.82 -21.22 24.83
C VAL A 11 -29.12 -21.89 23.66
N ALA A 12 -29.86 -22.69 22.93
CA ALA A 12 -29.48 -23.14 21.62
C ALA A 12 -29.58 -21.95 20.67
N GLY A 13 -28.46 -21.26 20.48
CA GLY A 13 -28.28 -20.26 19.45
C GLY A 13 -28.31 -20.94 18.11
N LEU A 14 -29.44 -20.90 17.45
CA LEU A 14 -29.65 -21.28 16.07
C LEU A 14 -28.95 -20.24 15.20
N PHE A 15 -27.72 -20.46 14.84
CA PHE A 15 -27.12 -19.77 13.71
C PHE A 15 -27.64 -20.39 12.42
N LEU A 16 -28.69 -19.79 11.93
CA LEU A 16 -29.20 -20.04 10.59
C LEU A 16 -28.09 -19.58 9.61
N ALA A 17 -27.43 -20.56 9.04
CA ALA A 17 -26.63 -20.40 7.86
C ALA A 17 -27.54 -19.93 6.72
N GLY A 18 -27.63 -18.67 6.51
CA GLY A 18 -28.21 -18.06 5.33
C GLY A 18 -27.29 -18.27 4.15
N CYS A 19 -27.38 -19.44 3.51
CA CYS A 19 -26.90 -19.62 2.14
C CYS A 19 -27.82 -18.88 1.20
N THR A 20 -27.68 -17.60 1.03
CA THR A 20 -28.14 -16.93 -0.16
C THR A 20 -27.01 -16.98 -1.15
N GLY A 21 -27.17 -17.78 -2.19
CA GLY A 21 -26.26 -17.82 -3.32
C GLY A 21 -26.22 -16.47 -4.03
N LEU A 22 -25.38 -15.61 -3.56
CA LEU A 22 -24.88 -14.49 -4.33
C LEU A 22 -23.51 -14.95 -4.84
N GLU A 23 -23.46 -15.37 -6.07
CA GLU A 23 -22.21 -15.50 -6.80
C GLU A 23 -21.57 -14.10 -6.87
N LEU A 24 -20.85 -13.74 -5.83
CA LEU A 24 -19.91 -12.64 -5.90
C LEU A 24 -18.87 -13.05 -6.93
N PRO A 25 -18.70 -12.26 -8.01
CA PRO A 25 -17.56 -12.48 -8.87
C PRO A 25 -16.35 -12.50 -7.95
N ALA A 26 -15.50 -13.47 -8.15
CA ALA A 26 -14.24 -13.62 -7.44
C ALA A 26 -13.43 -12.34 -7.60
N LEU A 27 -13.75 -11.36 -6.79
CA LEU A 27 -12.83 -10.30 -6.43
C LEU A 27 -11.68 -11.05 -5.80
N GLY A 28 -10.61 -11.17 -6.58
CA GLY A 28 -9.46 -11.97 -6.24
C GLY A 28 -9.22 -11.86 -4.77
N ALA A 29 -9.24 -12.99 -4.11
CA ALA A 29 -8.85 -13.11 -2.74
C ALA A 29 -7.45 -12.49 -2.65
N ALA A 30 -7.41 -11.18 -2.39
CA ALA A 30 -6.26 -10.60 -1.77
C ALA A 30 -6.17 -11.40 -0.48
N ALA A 31 -5.40 -12.46 -0.54
CA ALA A 31 -5.11 -13.29 0.60
C ALA A 31 -4.67 -12.31 1.67
N ILE A 32 -5.59 -12.04 2.58
CA ILE A 32 -5.26 -11.45 3.85
C ILE A 32 -4.44 -12.55 4.51
N SER A 33 -3.18 -12.64 4.08
CA SER A 33 -2.19 -13.34 4.86
C SER A 33 -2.10 -12.51 6.14
N ALA A 34 -2.93 -12.88 7.11
CA ALA A 34 -2.84 -12.42 8.48
C ALA A 34 -1.55 -12.97 9.09
N GLY A 35 -0.45 -12.78 8.38
CA GLY A 35 0.90 -12.84 8.87
C GLY A 35 1.17 -11.53 9.58
N ALA A 36 1.21 -11.59 10.88
CA ALA A 36 1.60 -10.58 11.83
C ALA A 36 2.20 -9.31 11.18
N GLY A 37 1.40 -8.26 11.01
CA GLY A 37 1.88 -6.92 10.87
C GLY A 37 1.81 -6.20 9.53
N SER A 38 1.07 -6.69 8.55
CA SER A 38 0.79 -5.91 7.34
C SER A 38 -0.60 -5.27 7.44
N VAL A 39 -0.66 -3.95 7.41
CA VAL A 39 -1.93 -3.23 7.24
C VAL A 39 -2.09 -2.94 5.76
N VAL A 40 -3.09 -3.54 5.14
CA VAL A 40 -3.43 -3.29 3.75
C VAL A 40 -4.43 -2.13 3.70
N LYS A 41 -4.04 -1.04 3.09
CA LYS A 41 -4.93 0.07 2.74
C LYS A 41 -5.07 0.06 1.23
N ALA A 42 -6.28 -0.24 0.74
CA ALA A 42 -6.66 -0.16 -0.69
C ALA A 42 -5.48 -0.17 -1.69
N GLY A 43 -4.84 -1.32 -1.88
CA GLY A 43 -3.74 -1.50 -2.83
C GLY A 43 -2.35 -1.06 -2.36
N THR A 44 -2.20 -0.56 -1.12
CA THR A 44 -0.90 -0.25 -0.51
C THR A 44 -0.62 -1.22 0.62
N GLU A 45 0.49 -1.94 0.52
CA GLU A 45 0.96 -2.87 1.55
C GLU A 45 1.98 -2.18 2.45
N TYR A 46 1.84 -2.33 3.77
CA TYR A 46 2.79 -1.81 4.74
C TYR A 46 3.47 -2.94 5.49
N THR A 47 4.79 -2.84 5.63
CA THR A 47 5.54 -3.73 6.52
C THR A 47 5.51 -3.22 7.96
N LEU A 48 5.82 -4.08 8.92
CA LEU A 48 6.01 -3.70 10.33
C LEU A 48 7.07 -2.61 10.49
N THR A 49 8.06 -2.61 9.62
CA THR A 49 9.16 -1.64 9.62
C THR A 49 8.80 -0.28 9.02
N GLY A 50 7.52 -0.06 8.66
CA GLY A 50 7.07 1.22 8.10
C GLY A 50 7.41 1.45 6.62
N THR A 51 7.91 0.43 5.93
CA THR A 51 8.06 0.45 4.48
C THR A 51 6.71 0.18 3.83
N ALA A 52 6.37 0.94 2.79
CA ALA A 52 5.16 0.73 2.03
C ALA A 52 5.47 0.34 0.58
N TYR A 53 4.59 -0.48 0.02
CA TYR A 53 4.63 -0.93 -1.37
C TYR A 53 3.32 -0.60 -2.05
N ARG A 54 3.41 -0.11 -3.29
CA ARG A 54 2.27 0.10 -4.15
C ARG A 54 2.62 -0.21 -5.61
N THR A 55 1.69 -0.81 -6.32
CA THR A 55 1.82 -1.07 -7.76
C THR A 55 0.94 -0.08 -8.52
N PHE A 56 1.52 0.54 -9.55
CA PHE A 56 0.87 1.50 -10.43
C PHE A 56 0.82 0.97 -11.86
N SER A 57 -0.29 1.22 -12.54
CA SER A 57 -0.47 0.88 -13.96
C SER A 57 0.18 1.96 -14.85
N LEU A 58 1.47 2.14 -14.66
CA LEU A 58 2.31 3.10 -15.39
C LEU A 58 3.64 2.43 -15.78
N SER A 59 4.24 2.94 -16.84
CA SER A 59 5.63 2.59 -17.19
C SER A 59 6.59 3.07 -16.10
N LEU A 60 7.80 2.49 -16.07
CA LEU A 60 8.84 2.94 -15.14
C LEU A 60 9.17 4.42 -15.32
N GLU A 61 9.22 4.90 -16.56
CA GLU A 61 9.57 6.26 -16.91
C GLU A 61 8.50 7.26 -16.46
N ASP A 62 7.22 6.96 -16.74
CA ASP A 62 6.09 7.80 -16.34
C ASP A 62 5.99 7.89 -14.82
N LEU A 63 6.10 6.75 -14.14
CA LEU A 63 6.08 6.75 -12.67
C LEU A 63 7.28 7.48 -12.08
N ALA A 64 8.48 7.33 -12.66
CA ALA A 64 9.67 8.04 -12.20
C ALA A 64 9.53 9.56 -12.36
N SER A 65 8.93 10.01 -13.46
CA SER A 65 8.61 11.43 -13.70
C SER A 65 7.62 11.95 -12.65
N THR A 66 6.53 11.20 -12.42
CA THR A 66 5.51 11.54 -11.43
C THR A 66 6.09 11.61 -10.01
N VAL A 67 6.95 10.65 -9.65
CA VAL A 67 7.63 10.63 -8.35
C VAL A 67 8.50 11.87 -8.16
N ARG A 68 9.32 12.24 -9.15
CA ARG A 68 10.17 13.44 -9.06
C ARG A 68 9.33 14.70 -8.88
N HIS A 69 8.32 14.89 -9.70
CA HIS A 69 7.42 16.04 -9.61
C HIS A 69 6.71 16.11 -8.25
N THR A 70 6.29 14.96 -7.72
CA THR A 70 5.66 14.90 -6.39
C THR A 70 6.65 15.29 -5.29
N LEU A 71 7.89 14.79 -5.35
CA LEU A 71 8.92 15.11 -4.37
C LEU A 71 9.28 16.59 -4.40
N GLU A 72 9.41 17.20 -5.59
CA GLU A 72 9.62 18.64 -5.75
C GLU A 72 8.50 19.45 -5.11
N ARG A 73 7.24 19.09 -5.34
CA ARG A 73 6.10 19.75 -4.71
C ARG A 73 6.05 19.61 -3.19
N LEU A 74 6.59 18.52 -2.66
CA LEU A 74 6.68 18.28 -1.22
C LEU A 74 7.93 18.92 -0.59
N GLU A 75 8.67 19.70 -1.37
CA GLU A 75 9.95 20.32 -0.93
C GLU A 75 10.96 19.27 -0.43
N LEU A 76 10.95 18.11 -1.04
CA LEU A 76 11.86 16.99 -0.78
C LEU A 76 12.82 16.84 -1.98
N PRO A 77 13.92 17.61 -2.03
CA PRO A 77 14.84 17.53 -3.16
C PRO A 77 15.46 16.14 -3.30
N VAL A 78 15.47 15.64 -4.53
CA VAL A 78 16.13 14.38 -4.86
C VAL A 78 17.65 14.61 -4.77
N THR A 79 18.30 13.97 -3.81
CA THR A 79 19.75 14.10 -3.56
C THR A 79 20.55 13.04 -4.31
N ALA A 80 19.94 11.91 -4.63
CA ALA A 80 20.55 10.85 -5.43
C ALA A 80 19.50 10.11 -6.26
N ALA A 81 19.92 9.71 -7.47
CA ALA A 81 19.18 8.81 -8.33
C ALA A 81 20.16 7.78 -8.93
N ALA A 82 19.86 6.51 -8.82
CA ALA A 82 20.70 5.44 -9.33
C ALA A 82 19.86 4.37 -10.04
N ALA A 83 20.38 3.87 -11.18
CA ALA A 83 19.78 2.74 -11.87
C ALA A 83 20.56 1.46 -11.52
N HIS A 84 19.84 0.42 -11.12
CA HIS A 84 20.36 -0.89 -10.80
C HIS A 84 19.67 -1.96 -11.68
N GLY A 85 20.24 -2.24 -12.83
CA GLY A 85 19.58 -3.04 -13.85
C GLY A 85 18.32 -2.34 -14.36
N THR A 86 17.17 -2.99 -14.21
CA THR A 86 15.87 -2.42 -14.58
C THR A 86 15.23 -1.58 -13.47
N ARG A 87 15.79 -1.59 -12.26
CA ARG A 87 15.29 -0.87 -11.11
C ARG A 87 15.85 0.54 -11.05
N LEU A 88 15.04 1.50 -10.60
CA LEU A 88 15.43 2.88 -10.37
C LEU A 88 15.24 3.25 -8.90
N ASP A 89 16.29 3.72 -8.26
CA ASP A 89 16.31 4.13 -6.87
C ASP A 89 16.42 5.65 -6.77
N PHE A 90 15.60 6.26 -5.90
CA PHE A 90 15.68 7.68 -5.54
C PHE A 90 15.93 7.82 -4.06
N THR A 91 16.77 8.78 -3.72
CA THR A 91 16.91 9.29 -2.36
C THR A 91 16.56 10.77 -2.37
N ALA A 92 15.69 11.17 -1.46
CA ALA A 92 15.34 12.56 -1.24
C ALA A 92 15.52 12.90 0.24
N GLU A 93 15.92 14.12 0.55
CA GLU A 93 16.15 14.54 1.91
C GLU A 93 15.36 15.81 2.23
N GLY A 94 14.76 15.83 3.40
CA GLY A 94 14.09 16.97 3.99
C GLY A 94 14.60 17.22 5.40
N ILE A 95 14.04 18.21 6.07
CA ILE A 95 14.44 18.58 7.43
C ILE A 95 14.25 17.39 8.39
N GLY A 96 15.38 16.77 8.79
CA GLY A 96 15.39 15.64 9.72
C GLY A 96 14.80 14.33 9.17
N ARG A 97 14.57 14.22 7.85
CA ARG A 97 13.98 13.04 7.19
C ARG A 97 14.77 12.65 5.96
N SER A 98 14.90 11.34 5.75
CA SER A 98 15.46 10.76 4.53
C SER A 98 14.41 9.81 3.93
N VAL A 99 14.09 10.04 2.67
CA VAL A 99 13.12 9.27 1.90
C VAL A 99 13.87 8.41 0.89
N ARG A 100 13.63 7.11 0.90
CA ARG A 100 14.13 6.19 -0.12
C ARG A 100 12.98 5.59 -0.87
N MET A 101 13.09 5.63 -2.19
CA MET A 101 12.13 5.06 -3.11
C MET A 101 12.83 4.10 -4.06
N GLU A 102 12.18 2.98 -4.33
CA GLU A 102 12.65 1.97 -5.27
C GLU A 102 11.50 1.68 -6.24
N LEU A 103 11.76 1.90 -7.52
CA LEU A 103 10.82 1.64 -8.60
C LEU A 103 11.28 0.40 -9.35
N THR A 104 10.45 -0.62 -9.37
CA THR A 104 10.75 -1.90 -10.04
C THR A 104 9.67 -2.18 -11.09
N PRO A 105 10.01 -2.22 -12.39
CA PRO A 105 9.04 -2.58 -13.42
C PRO A 105 8.67 -4.05 -13.29
N ILE A 106 7.37 -4.34 -13.32
CA ILE A 106 6.82 -5.70 -13.34
C ILE A 106 6.53 -6.09 -14.79
N SER A 107 6.04 -5.14 -15.59
CA SER A 107 5.80 -5.24 -17.02
C SER A 107 5.94 -3.84 -17.66
N PRO A 108 5.90 -3.70 -18.99
CA PRO A 108 6.07 -2.40 -19.65
C PRO A 108 5.11 -1.29 -19.15
N GLY A 109 3.90 -1.67 -18.73
CA GLY A 109 2.89 -0.74 -18.22
C GLY A 109 2.57 -0.91 -16.75
N LEU A 110 3.38 -1.61 -15.97
CA LEU A 110 3.11 -1.91 -14.56
C LEU A 110 4.39 -1.79 -13.75
N THR A 111 4.43 -0.86 -12.81
CA THR A 111 5.62 -0.60 -11.99
C THR A 111 5.26 -0.64 -10.50
N ARG A 112 6.07 -1.32 -9.73
CA ARG A 112 5.98 -1.37 -8.27
C ARG A 112 6.86 -0.30 -7.65
N LEU A 113 6.25 0.50 -6.80
CA LEU A 113 6.92 1.50 -5.97
C LEU A 113 7.05 0.97 -4.55
N LYS A 114 8.25 1.10 -4.00
CA LYS A 114 8.54 0.88 -2.58
C LYS A 114 9.01 2.20 -2.00
N VAL A 115 8.44 2.59 -0.88
CA VAL A 115 8.79 3.82 -0.16
C VAL A 115 9.15 3.51 1.27
N SER A 116 10.23 4.08 1.75
CA SER A 116 10.60 4.06 3.16
C SER A 116 11.10 5.44 3.58
N VAL A 117 10.60 5.92 4.70
CA VAL A 117 10.99 7.20 5.29
C VAL A 117 11.65 6.96 6.64
N LYS A 118 12.80 7.56 6.83
CA LYS A 118 13.48 7.58 8.12
C LYS A 118 13.46 8.98 8.70
N GLN A 119 13.11 9.08 9.97
CA GLN A 119 13.21 10.29 10.77
C GLN A 119 14.43 10.15 11.70
N GLY A 120 15.41 11.03 11.55
CA GLY A 120 16.69 10.88 12.22
C GLY A 120 17.44 9.62 11.77
N LEU A 121 18.26 9.05 12.67
CA LEU A 121 19.12 7.90 12.32
C LEU A 121 18.42 6.54 12.35
N ILE A 122 17.33 6.39 13.12
CA ILE A 122 16.84 5.05 13.46
C ILE A 122 15.32 4.88 13.24
N ARG A 123 14.55 5.95 13.33
CA ARG A 123 13.09 5.84 13.38
C ARG A 123 12.45 5.84 12.00
N ASN A 124 11.70 4.78 11.67
CA ASN A 124 10.88 4.77 10.47
C ASN A 124 9.61 5.61 10.69
N ASP A 125 9.33 6.51 9.74
CA ASP A 125 8.16 7.39 9.75
C ASP A 125 7.07 6.84 8.81
N ARG A 126 6.20 6.04 9.38
CA ARG A 126 5.09 5.42 8.66
C ARG A 126 4.05 6.43 8.18
N ALA A 127 3.81 7.48 8.98
CA ALA A 127 2.83 8.50 8.62
C ALA A 127 3.29 9.27 7.38
N THR A 128 4.54 9.72 7.35
CA THR A 128 5.13 10.37 6.19
C THR A 128 5.21 9.43 4.99
N THR A 129 5.55 8.15 5.18
CA THR A 129 5.54 7.15 4.10
C THR A 129 4.16 7.03 3.45
N SER A 130 3.10 6.97 4.28
CA SER A 130 1.71 6.91 3.81
C SER A 130 1.30 8.16 3.05
N GLU A 131 1.68 9.33 3.54
CA GLU A 131 1.37 10.61 2.89
C GLU A 131 2.03 10.73 1.52
N ILE A 132 3.31 10.39 1.42
CA ILE A 132 4.04 10.44 0.14
C ILE A 132 3.37 9.55 -0.90
N ILE A 133 3.02 8.31 -0.55
CA ILE A 133 2.31 7.41 -1.48
C ILE A 133 0.97 8.01 -1.88
N GLY A 134 0.19 8.54 -0.93
CA GLY A 134 -1.08 9.19 -1.23
C GLY A 134 -0.95 10.41 -2.14
N GLN A 135 0.14 11.17 -2.05
CA GLN A 135 0.43 12.28 -2.96
C GLN A 135 0.75 11.77 -4.37
N ILE A 136 1.58 10.72 -4.49
CA ILE A 136 1.90 10.11 -5.78
C ILE A 136 0.64 9.56 -6.43
N GLU A 137 -0.24 8.90 -5.69
CA GLU A 137 -1.54 8.42 -6.18
C GLU A 137 -2.36 9.56 -6.79
N ARG A 138 -2.50 10.66 -6.06
CA ARG A 138 -3.24 11.83 -6.53
C ARG A 138 -2.66 12.44 -7.81
N GLU A 139 -1.35 12.36 -8.00
CA GLU A 139 -0.73 12.81 -9.26
C GLU A 139 -0.95 11.81 -10.39
N VAL A 140 -0.85 10.53 -10.11
CA VAL A 140 -1.13 9.47 -11.09
C VAL A 140 -2.57 9.53 -11.57
N ASP A 141 -3.53 9.77 -10.69
CA ASP A 141 -4.96 9.88 -11.03
C ASP A 141 -5.27 11.06 -11.97
N LYS A 142 -4.37 12.04 -12.07
CA LYS A 142 -4.49 13.17 -13.02
C LYS A 142 -3.99 12.83 -14.42
N ILE A 143 -3.22 11.75 -14.57
CA ILE A 143 -2.72 11.30 -15.86
C ILE A 143 -3.87 10.61 -16.59
N PRO A 144 -4.30 11.10 -17.77
CA PRO A 144 -5.33 10.43 -18.52
C PRO A 144 -4.87 9.02 -18.87
N PRO A 145 -5.77 8.02 -18.81
CA PRO A 145 -5.42 6.66 -19.19
C PRO A 145 -4.86 6.67 -20.61
N ALA A 146 -3.68 6.09 -20.78
CA ALA A 146 -3.08 5.95 -22.10
C ALA A 146 -4.11 5.27 -23.00
N THR A 147 -4.63 6.01 -23.96
CA THR A 147 -5.58 5.49 -24.95
C THR A 147 -4.86 4.36 -25.64
N ALA A 148 -5.31 3.13 -25.41
CA ALA A 148 -4.76 1.97 -26.09
C ALA A 148 -4.89 2.22 -27.60
N THR A 149 -3.82 2.67 -28.20
CA THR A 149 -3.75 2.80 -29.65
C THR A 149 -3.80 1.37 -30.20
N ARG A 150 -4.92 1.09 -30.83
CA ARG A 150 -5.22 -0.17 -31.50
C ARG A 150 -4.40 -0.31 -32.75
#